data_91f251501980be596dfaf5a105ac2d30
#
_entry.id   91f251501980be596dfaf5a105ac2d30
#
_cell.length_a   1.000
_cell.length_b   1.000
_cell.length_c   1.000
_cell.angle_alpha   90.00
_cell.angle_beta   90.00
_cell.angle_gamma   90.00
#
_symmetry.space_group_name_H-M   'P 1'
#
loop_
_entity.id
_entity.type
_entity.pdbx_description
1 polymer ?
#
loop_
_entity_poly.entity_id
_entity_poly.type
_entity_poly.pdbx_seq_one_letter_code
_entity_poly.pdbx_strand_id
1 'polypeptide(L)'
;MGVTLPQGDVEDRVEHYLEGFKSRHGLDEAEVQGNVVRLVVEPHILRAVLTTARESLKIMHLSYITVVDREGSFELTYELLDLRGVSVRVKTTIVGEEPVIDSVTGIYPTANWHEREAYDMFGVAFKGHPDLRRVYMWQDHFDHHPLLKSFEISTKRTFEGLR
;
A
#
# COMPACT_ATOMS: atom_id res chain seq x y z
N MET A 1 13.61 7.33 -25.95
CA MET A 1 14.25 8.42 -25.23
C MET A 1 14.61 7.87 -23.85
N GLY A 2 15.90 7.75 -23.53
CA GLY A 2 16.35 7.26 -22.22
C GLY A 2 16.02 8.31 -21.15
N VAL A 3 15.22 7.93 -20.16
CA VAL A 3 15.01 8.76 -18.97
C VAL A 3 16.32 8.73 -18.19
N THR A 4 17.08 9.81 -18.22
CA THR A 4 18.27 9.98 -17.38
C THR A 4 17.77 10.21 -15.95
N LEU A 5 18.10 9.29 -15.05
CA LEU A 5 17.82 9.50 -13.63
C LEU A 5 18.62 10.73 -13.15
N PRO A 6 18.01 11.63 -12.36
CA PRO A 6 18.73 12.79 -11.85
C PRO A 6 19.93 12.34 -11.04
N GLN A 7 21.11 12.88 -11.38
CA GLN A 7 22.39 12.61 -10.69
C GLN A 7 22.63 13.60 -9.53
N GLY A 8 21.59 14.40 -9.21
CA GLY A 8 21.64 15.43 -8.19
C GLY A 8 21.61 14.90 -6.76
N ASP A 9 21.75 15.82 -5.83
CA ASP A 9 21.59 15.60 -4.39
C ASP A 9 20.18 15.05 -4.06
N VAL A 10 19.97 14.60 -2.83
CA VAL A 10 18.68 14.09 -2.36
C VAL A 10 17.56 15.11 -2.58
N GLU A 11 17.83 16.38 -2.35
CA GLU A 11 16.90 17.49 -2.54
C GLU A 11 16.42 17.60 -4.00
N ASP A 12 17.32 17.57 -4.97
CA ASP A 12 17.01 17.63 -6.40
C ASP A 12 16.08 16.45 -6.83
N ARG A 13 16.31 15.28 -6.25
CA ARG A 13 15.48 14.09 -6.55
C ARG A 13 14.10 14.16 -5.91
N VAL A 14 14.00 14.68 -4.70
CA VAL A 14 12.72 14.92 -4.04
C VAL A 14 11.87 15.85 -4.88
N GLU A 15 12.46 16.96 -5.33
CA GLU A 15 11.79 17.94 -6.18
C GLU A 15 11.37 17.34 -7.54
N HIS A 16 12.28 16.58 -8.17
CA HIS A 16 11.99 15.86 -9.41
C HIS A 16 10.80 14.89 -9.27
N TYR A 17 10.73 14.13 -8.18
CA TYR A 17 9.61 13.21 -7.94
C TYR A 17 8.31 13.96 -7.67
N LEU A 18 8.38 14.99 -6.85
CA LEU A 18 7.23 15.85 -6.56
C LEU A 18 6.64 16.45 -7.84
N GLU A 19 7.45 17.08 -8.68
CA GLU A 19 7.04 17.64 -9.96
C GLU A 19 6.50 16.57 -10.91
N GLY A 20 7.16 15.42 -10.95
CA GLY A 20 6.76 14.29 -11.77
C GLY A 20 5.35 13.75 -11.42
N PHE A 21 4.97 13.77 -10.16
CA PHE A 21 3.61 13.40 -9.72
C PHE A 21 2.61 14.53 -9.94
N LYS A 22 2.95 15.77 -9.59
CA LYS A 22 2.07 16.94 -9.80
C LYS A 22 1.68 17.12 -11.26
N SER A 23 2.66 17.08 -12.16
CA SER A 23 2.43 17.32 -13.58
C SER A 23 1.57 16.25 -14.27
N ARG A 24 1.61 14.99 -13.79
CA ARG A 24 0.89 13.87 -14.41
C ARG A 24 -0.47 13.58 -13.79
N HIS A 25 -0.63 13.87 -12.50
CA HIS A 25 -1.83 13.47 -11.76
C HIS A 25 -2.57 14.62 -11.08
N GLY A 26 -2.07 15.86 -11.20
CA GLY A 26 -2.69 17.02 -10.56
C GLY A 26 -2.72 16.92 -9.02
N LEU A 27 -1.68 16.32 -8.44
CA LEU A 27 -1.60 16.10 -6.99
C LEU A 27 -1.07 17.37 -6.30
N ASP A 28 -1.91 18.37 -6.14
CA ASP A 28 -1.54 19.67 -5.55
C ASP A 28 -1.23 19.56 -4.05
N GLU A 29 -1.81 18.57 -3.34
CA GLU A 29 -1.60 18.31 -1.91
C GLU A 29 -0.38 17.43 -1.60
N ALA A 30 0.55 17.29 -2.55
CA ALA A 30 1.79 16.57 -2.32
C ALA A 30 2.70 17.36 -1.36
N GLU A 31 3.09 16.72 -0.25
CA GLU A 31 3.95 17.31 0.77
C GLU A 31 5.35 16.68 0.75
N VAL A 32 6.34 17.47 1.15
CA VAL A 32 7.71 17.01 1.34
C VAL A 32 8.10 17.17 2.80
N GLN A 33 8.62 16.10 3.39
CA GLN A 33 9.19 16.12 4.73
C GLN A 33 10.58 15.48 4.71
N GLY A 34 11.64 16.29 4.70
CA GLY A 34 12.99 15.82 4.52
C GLY A 34 13.16 15.11 3.18
N ASN A 35 13.53 13.84 3.21
CA ASN A 35 13.69 12.99 2.03
C ASN A 35 12.45 12.16 1.66
N VAL A 36 11.28 12.48 2.23
CA VAL A 36 10.03 11.76 2.01
C VAL A 36 9.05 12.63 1.23
N VAL A 37 8.64 12.18 0.06
CA VAL A 37 7.52 12.73 -0.71
C VAL A 37 6.23 12.02 -0.29
N ARG A 38 5.27 12.79 0.23
CA ARG A 38 3.97 12.26 0.68
C ARG A 38 2.89 12.62 -0.32
N LEU A 39 2.14 11.64 -0.73
CA LEU A 39 1.02 11.76 -1.66
C LEU A 39 -0.24 11.20 -1.01
N VAL A 40 -1.33 11.94 -1.07
CA VAL A 40 -2.67 11.44 -0.74
C VAL A 40 -3.45 11.33 -2.04
N VAL A 41 -3.97 10.14 -2.32
CA VAL A 41 -4.61 9.86 -3.61
C VAL A 41 -5.93 9.12 -3.44
N GLU A 42 -6.86 9.39 -4.33
CA GLU A 42 -8.10 8.60 -4.41
C GLU A 42 -7.82 7.16 -4.86
N PRO A 43 -8.59 6.17 -4.38
CA PRO A 43 -8.37 4.76 -4.70
C PRO A 43 -8.32 4.47 -6.21
N HIS A 44 -9.14 5.15 -7.01
CA HIS A 44 -9.25 4.92 -8.44
C HIS A 44 -8.03 5.37 -9.25
N ILE A 45 -7.21 6.31 -8.74
CA ILE A 45 -5.97 6.75 -9.42
C ILE A 45 -4.71 6.10 -8.85
N LEU A 46 -4.82 5.35 -7.75
CA LEU A 46 -3.68 4.72 -7.08
C LEU A 46 -2.78 3.94 -8.05
N ARG A 47 -3.37 3.09 -8.88
CA ARG A 47 -2.60 2.29 -9.85
C ARG A 47 -1.85 3.17 -10.85
N ALA A 48 -2.47 4.23 -11.35
CA ALA A 48 -1.84 5.16 -12.28
C ALA A 48 -0.65 5.88 -11.63
N VAL A 49 -0.79 6.32 -10.37
CA VAL A 49 0.29 6.93 -9.59
C VAL A 49 1.45 5.97 -9.39
N LEU A 50 1.19 4.73 -8.97
CA LEU A 50 2.22 3.71 -8.76
C LEU A 50 2.88 3.27 -10.07
N THR A 51 2.14 3.23 -11.18
CA THR A 51 2.71 2.99 -12.52
C THR A 51 3.67 4.13 -12.90
N THR A 52 3.28 5.38 -12.67
CA THR A 52 4.15 6.56 -12.88
C THR A 52 5.42 6.45 -12.05
N ALA A 53 5.31 6.09 -10.76
CA ALA A 53 6.46 5.89 -9.89
C ALA A 53 7.45 4.87 -10.49
N ARG A 54 6.96 3.72 -10.90
CA ARG A 54 7.80 2.65 -11.42
C ARG A 54 8.33 2.92 -12.83
N GLU A 55 7.47 3.30 -13.76
CA GLU A 55 7.83 3.36 -15.19
C GLU A 55 8.48 4.68 -15.59
N SER A 56 7.96 5.80 -15.08
CA SER A 56 8.45 7.14 -15.43
C SER A 56 9.55 7.61 -14.49
N LEU A 57 9.35 7.50 -13.18
CA LEU A 57 10.27 8.01 -12.16
C LEU A 57 11.31 6.97 -11.73
N LYS A 58 11.20 5.72 -12.21
CA LYS A 58 12.15 4.63 -11.95
C LYS A 58 12.33 4.29 -10.46
N ILE A 59 11.29 4.49 -9.66
CA ILE A 59 11.26 4.05 -8.27
C ILE A 59 10.87 2.57 -8.28
N MET A 60 11.85 1.69 -8.23
CA MET A 60 11.67 0.26 -8.52
C MET A 60 11.30 -0.58 -7.30
N HIS A 61 11.44 -0.04 -6.09
CA HIS A 61 11.25 -0.81 -4.88
C HIS A 61 10.00 -0.38 -4.11
N LEU A 62 9.08 -1.31 -3.89
CA LEU A 62 8.00 -1.19 -2.92
C LEU A 62 8.45 -1.89 -1.63
N SER A 63 8.62 -1.11 -0.57
CA SER A 63 9.13 -1.59 0.72
C SER A 63 8.06 -2.31 1.52
N TYR A 64 6.87 -1.70 1.61
CA TYR A 64 5.73 -2.30 2.29
C TYR A 64 4.40 -1.68 1.85
N ILE A 65 3.32 -2.40 2.15
CA ILE A 65 1.95 -1.89 2.20
C ILE A 65 1.47 -2.10 3.62
N THR A 66 0.89 -1.07 4.25
CA THR A 66 0.27 -1.21 5.56
C THR A 66 -1.14 -0.66 5.54
N VAL A 67 -1.98 -1.19 6.44
CA VAL A 67 -3.39 -0.82 6.58
C VAL A 67 -3.63 -0.35 8.00
N VAL A 68 -4.46 0.67 8.16
CA VAL A 68 -4.97 1.14 9.45
C VAL A 68 -6.49 1.18 9.38
N ASP A 69 -7.14 0.47 10.30
CA ASP A 69 -8.59 0.56 10.51
C ASP A 69 -8.93 1.88 11.22
N ARG A 70 -9.85 2.66 10.62
CA ARG A 70 -10.35 3.95 11.11
C ARG A 70 -11.84 3.89 11.51
N GLU A 71 -12.35 2.68 11.88
CA GLU A 71 -13.74 2.50 12.30
C GLU A 71 -14.75 2.97 11.22
N GLY A 72 -14.76 2.25 10.10
CA GLY A 72 -15.64 2.54 8.94
C GLY A 72 -14.90 2.96 7.69
N SER A 73 -13.58 3.13 7.79
CA SER A 73 -12.70 3.30 6.64
C SER A 73 -11.34 2.67 6.88
N PHE A 74 -10.61 2.39 5.81
CA PHE A 74 -9.27 1.81 5.86
C PHE A 74 -8.30 2.74 5.16
N GLU A 75 -7.28 3.20 5.90
CA GLU A 75 -6.17 3.96 5.34
C GLU A 75 -5.07 2.98 4.91
N LEU A 76 -4.78 2.92 3.61
CA LEU A 76 -3.68 2.15 3.07
C LEU A 76 -2.48 3.07 2.80
N THR A 77 -1.30 2.62 3.17
CA THR A 77 -0.04 3.32 2.91
C THR A 77 0.89 2.41 2.12
N TYR A 78 1.34 2.91 0.97
CA TYR A 78 2.33 2.27 0.10
C TYR A 78 3.65 3.04 0.22
N GLU A 79 4.70 2.39 0.70
CA GLU A 79 6.02 2.99 0.84
C GLU A 79 6.93 2.53 -0.29
N LEU A 80 7.31 3.46 -1.14
CA LEU A 80 8.25 3.23 -2.23
C LEU A 80 9.61 3.81 -1.84
N LEU A 81 10.67 3.12 -2.20
CA LEU A 81 12.04 3.53 -1.91
C LEU A 81 12.85 3.67 -3.19
N ASP A 82 13.42 4.84 -3.39
CA ASP A 82 14.55 5.03 -4.26
C ASP A 82 15.81 4.62 -3.48
N LEU A 83 16.56 3.66 -4.01
CA LEU A 83 17.80 3.14 -3.40
C LEU A 83 18.89 4.21 -3.15
N ARG A 84 18.63 5.45 -3.56
CA ARG A 84 19.49 6.62 -3.34
C ARG A 84 19.05 7.49 -2.16
N GLY A 85 18.08 7.02 -1.35
CA GLY A 85 17.71 7.63 -0.09
C GLY A 85 16.44 8.50 -0.11
N VAL A 86 15.70 8.54 -1.22
CA VAL A 86 14.38 9.19 -1.27
C VAL A 86 13.28 8.15 -1.10
N SER A 87 12.34 8.47 -0.24
CA SER A 87 11.12 7.68 0.00
C SER A 87 9.90 8.39 -0.60
N VAL A 88 9.00 7.62 -1.22
CA VAL A 88 7.70 8.11 -1.68
C VAL A 88 6.60 7.34 -0.98
N ARG A 89 5.83 8.05 -0.20
CA ARG A 89 4.72 7.51 0.57
C ARG A 89 3.40 7.87 -0.07
N VAL A 90 2.70 6.89 -0.58
CA VAL A 90 1.37 7.07 -1.20
C VAL A 90 0.32 6.55 -0.24
N LYS A 91 -0.59 7.42 0.18
CA LYS A 91 -1.73 7.09 1.02
C LYS A 91 -3.02 7.12 0.22
N THR A 92 -3.90 6.20 0.53
CA THR A 92 -5.27 6.17 0.02
C THR A 92 -6.23 5.69 1.08
N THR A 93 -7.48 6.11 1.02
CA THR A 93 -8.52 5.71 1.97
C THR A 93 -9.67 5.06 1.23
N ILE A 94 -10.08 3.88 1.68
CA ILE A 94 -11.26 3.18 1.20
C ILE A 94 -12.30 3.13 2.31
N VAL A 95 -13.58 3.28 1.94
CA VAL A 95 -14.71 3.35 2.88
C VAL A 95 -15.63 2.16 2.63
N GLY A 96 -16.20 1.61 3.69
CA GLY A 96 -17.22 0.56 3.63
C GLY A 96 -16.85 -0.67 4.46
N GLU A 97 -17.85 -1.51 4.68
CA GLU A 97 -17.73 -2.77 5.45
C GLU A 97 -16.98 -3.86 4.67
N GLU A 98 -17.09 -3.84 3.34
CA GLU A 98 -16.37 -4.73 2.43
C GLU A 98 -15.33 -3.90 1.65
N PRO A 99 -14.14 -3.62 2.23
CA PRO A 99 -13.15 -2.77 1.61
C PRO A 99 -12.51 -3.46 0.41
N VAL A 100 -12.61 -2.82 -0.77
CA VAL A 100 -12.05 -3.35 -2.02
C VAL A 100 -11.19 -2.28 -2.69
N ILE A 101 -10.01 -2.67 -3.16
CA ILE A 101 -9.11 -1.82 -3.94
C ILE A 101 -8.43 -2.65 -5.04
N ASP A 102 -7.99 -2.00 -6.10
CA ASP A 102 -7.25 -2.71 -7.17
C ASP A 102 -5.86 -3.17 -6.69
N SER A 103 -5.52 -4.42 -7.01
CA SER A 103 -4.19 -4.97 -6.75
C SER A 103 -3.11 -4.23 -7.55
N VAL A 104 -1.96 -4.08 -6.92
CA VAL A 104 -0.76 -3.49 -7.55
C VAL A 104 0.35 -4.52 -7.80
N THR A 105 0.05 -5.81 -7.66
CA THR A 105 1.00 -6.92 -7.91
C THR A 105 1.56 -6.91 -9.33
N GLY A 106 0.77 -6.47 -10.32
CA GLY A 106 1.22 -6.31 -11.71
C GLY A 106 2.21 -5.16 -11.91
N ILE A 107 2.26 -4.21 -10.97
CA ILE A 107 3.22 -3.09 -10.98
C ILE A 107 4.43 -3.44 -10.11
N TYR A 108 4.20 -3.88 -8.87
CA TYR A 108 5.22 -4.26 -7.90
C TYR A 108 4.98 -5.71 -7.44
N PRO A 109 5.75 -6.70 -7.92
CA PRO A 109 5.56 -8.10 -7.52
C PRO A 109 5.68 -8.35 -6.01
N THR A 110 6.45 -7.53 -5.29
CA THR A 110 6.57 -7.58 -3.82
C THR A 110 5.25 -7.31 -3.11
N ALA A 111 4.30 -6.60 -3.75
CA ALA A 111 2.98 -6.35 -3.21
C ALA A 111 2.18 -7.63 -2.93
N ASN A 112 2.50 -8.76 -3.59
CA ASN A 112 1.78 -10.02 -3.42
C ASN A 112 1.63 -10.41 -1.94
N TRP A 113 2.73 -10.39 -1.20
CA TRP A 113 2.71 -10.77 0.23
C TRP A 113 2.02 -9.73 1.11
N HIS A 114 2.26 -8.45 0.85
CA HIS A 114 1.66 -7.36 1.62
C HIS A 114 0.15 -7.26 1.42
N GLU A 115 -0.34 -7.47 0.20
CA GLU A 115 -1.76 -7.47 -0.10
C GLU A 115 -2.47 -8.67 0.56
N ARG A 116 -1.84 -9.85 0.56
CA ARG A 116 -2.35 -11.02 1.27
C ARG A 116 -2.35 -10.84 2.78
N GLU A 117 -1.33 -10.19 3.35
CA GLU A 117 -1.31 -9.83 4.76
C GLU A 117 -2.44 -8.85 5.11
N ALA A 118 -2.63 -7.82 4.30
CA ALA A 118 -3.71 -6.85 4.49
C ALA A 118 -5.09 -7.51 4.38
N TYR A 119 -5.27 -8.43 3.44
CA TYR A 119 -6.49 -9.24 3.34
C TYR A 119 -6.70 -10.11 4.58
N ASP A 120 -5.66 -10.82 5.04
CA ASP A 120 -5.75 -11.73 6.17
C ASP A 120 -6.07 -10.99 7.49
N MET A 121 -5.39 -9.85 7.72
CA MET A 121 -5.49 -9.12 8.98
C MET A 121 -6.68 -8.16 9.07
N PHE A 122 -7.09 -7.55 7.95
CA PHE A 122 -8.10 -6.49 7.91
C PHE A 122 -9.30 -6.79 7.00
N GLY A 123 -9.27 -7.83 6.18
CA GLY A 123 -10.34 -8.15 5.24
C GLY A 123 -10.35 -7.30 3.97
N VAL A 124 -9.30 -6.51 3.71
CA VAL A 124 -9.21 -5.70 2.48
C VAL A 124 -9.04 -6.62 1.27
N ALA A 125 -10.00 -6.61 0.35
CA ALA A 125 -9.95 -7.37 -0.88
C ALA A 125 -9.19 -6.61 -1.98
N PHE A 126 -8.24 -7.29 -2.64
CA PHE A 126 -7.41 -6.72 -3.72
C PHE A 126 -7.86 -7.28 -5.07
N LYS A 127 -8.63 -6.48 -5.81
CA LYS A 127 -9.18 -6.87 -7.11
C LYS A 127 -8.06 -7.09 -8.14
N GLY A 128 -8.05 -8.27 -8.75
CA GLY A 128 -7.02 -8.64 -9.73
C GLY A 128 -5.73 -9.19 -9.11
N HIS A 129 -5.70 -9.45 -7.81
CA HIS A 129 -4.60 -10.18 -7.18
C HIS A 129 -4.55 -11.62 -7.71
N PRO A 130 -3.38 -12.15 -8.08
CA PRO A 130 -3.26 -13.47 -8.72
C PRO A 130 -3.60 -14.66 -7.80
N ASP A 131 -3.44 -14.50 -6.48
CA ASP A 131 -3.65 -15.58 -5.50
C ASP A 131 -3.95 -14.97 -4.11
N LEU A 132 -5.16 -14.36 -3.98
CA LEU A 132 -5.58 -13.73 -2.73
C LEU A 132 -6.09 -14.76 -1.73
N ARG A 133 -5.21 -15.21 -0.85
CA ARG A 133 -5.52 -16.16 0.23
C ARG A 133 -4.79 -15.76 1.51
N ARG A 134 -5.26 -16.23 2.65
CA ARG A 134 -4.64 -15.99 3.96
C ARG A 134 -3.19 -16.48 4.01
N VAL A 135 -2.38 -15.82 4.84
CA VAL A 135 -0.95 -16.10 5.01
C VAL A 135 -0.61 -16.55 6.43
N TYR A 136 -1.22 -15.91 7.41
CA TYR A 136 -0.93 -16.14 8.84
C TYR A 136 -2.02 -16.92 9.55
N MET A 137 -3.30 -16.68 9.21
CA MET A 137 -4.43 -17.35 9.85
C MET A 137 -4.85 -18.61 9.10
N TRP A 138 -5.18 -19.65 9.83
CA TRP A 138 -5.68 -20.90 9.27
C TRP A 138 -7.09 -20.71 8.73
N GLN A 139 -7.26 -20.94 7.46
CA GLN A 139 -8.48 -20.68 6.72
C GLN A 139 -9.70 -21.45 7.27
N ASP A 140 -9.46 -22.68 7.77
CA ASP A 140 -10.52 -23.57 8.25
C ASP A 140 -10.94 -23.33 9.71
N HIS A 141 -10.18 -22.53 10.47
CA HIS A 141 -10.38 -22.37 11.91
C HIS A 141 -10.53 -20.93 12.37
N PHE A 142 -10.40 -19.95 11.45
CA PHE A 142 -10.40 -18.55 11.81
C PHE A 142 -11.08 -17.69 10.73
N ASP A 143 -12.34 -17.29 10.99
CA ASP A 143 -13.21 -16.57 10.03
C ASP A 143 -13.12 -15.05 10.19
N HIS A 144 -12.32 -14.56 11.17
CA HIS A 144 -12.24 -13.15 11.51
C HIS A 144 -10.96 -12.52 11.02
N HIS A 145 -10.91 -11.18 11.05
CA HIS A 145 -9.74 -10.39 10.74
C HIS A 145 -9.19 -9.78 12.04
N PRO A 146 -8.05 -10.29 12.54
CA PRO A 146 -7.63 -10.04 13.95
C PRO A 146 -7.14 -8.62 14.21
N LEU A 147 -6.85 -7.82 13.19
CA LEU A 147 -6.41 -6.44 13.36
C LEU A 147 -7.52 -5.40 13.16
N LEU A 148 -8.76 -5.85 12.94
CA LEU A 148 -9.91 -4.95 13.01
C LEU A 148 -10.10 -4.48 14.46
N LYS A 149 -10.41 -3.20 14.64
CA LYS A 149 -10.71 -2.62 15.95
C LYS A 149 -11.97 -3.23 16.59
N SER A 150 -12.88 -3.77 15.78
CA SER A 150 -14.07 -4.48 16.24
C SER A 150 -13.78 -5.92 16.70
N PHE A 151 -12.55 -6.43 16.47
CA PHE A 151 -12.18 -7.79 16.84
C PHE A 151 -11.94 -7.91 18.34
N GLU A 152 -12.70 -8.79 19.02
CA GLU A 152 -12.53 -9.12 20.44
C GLU A 152 -11.92 -10.51 20.61
N ILE A 153 -10.83 -10.59 21.38
CA ILE A 153 -10.23 -11.88 21.75
C ILE A 153 -11.14 -12.57 22.77
N SER A 154 -11.85 -13.60 22.34
CA SER A 154 -12.61 -14.45 23.24
C SER A 154 -11.66 -15.37 24.04
N THR A 155 -11.47 -15.09 25.30
CA THR A 155 -10.72 -15.96 26.24
C THR A 155 -11.46 -17.27 26.57
N LYS A 156 -12.71 -17.46 26.08
CA LYS A 156 -13.54 -18.63 26.38
C LYS A 156 -13.42 -19.77 25.36
N ARG A 157 -12.63 -19.64 24.29
CA ARG A 157 -12.29 -20.79 23.44
C ARG A 157 -11.17 -21.59 24.10
N THR A 158 -11.54 -22.42 25.08
CA THR A 158 -10.77 -23.57 25.49
C THR A 158 -10.47 -24.40 24.23
N PHE A 159 -9.22 -24.84 24.07
CA PHE A 159 -8.75 -25.72 23.00
C PHE A 159 -9.42 -27.11 23.16
N GLU A 160 -10.69 -27.26 22.90
CA GLU A 160 -11.43 -28.53 22.92
C GLU A 160 -11.26 -29.33 21.61
N GLY A 161 -10.17 -29.19 20.92
CA GLY A 161 -9.95 -29.84 19.63
C GLY A 161 -8.57 -30.43 19.36
N LEU A 162 -7.63 -30.34 20.31
CA LEU A 162 -6.32 -30.99 20.18
C LEU A 162 -6.24 -32.23 21.10
N ARG A 163 -6.88 -33.32 20.66
CA ARG A 163 -6.57 -34.67 21.13
C ARG A 163 -6.27 -35.56 19.94
#